data_5225ed806563d2530be37ee0b352b8cf
#
_entry.id   5225ed806563d2530be37ee0b352b8cf
#
_cell.length_a   1.000
_cell.length_b   1.000
_cell.length_c   1.000
_cell.angle_alpha   90.00
_cell.angle_beta   90.00
_cell.angle_gamma   90.00
#
_symmetry.space_group_name_H-M   'P 1'
#
loop_
_entity.id
_entity.type
_entity.pdbx_description
1 polymer ?
#
loop_
_entity_poly.entity_id
_entity_poly.type
_entity_poly.pdbx_seq_one_letter_code
_entity_poly.pdbx_strand_id
1 'polypeptide(L)'
;MLFTTSDALLHTAADITPYGELLAPHGTPTERYNIAPTQKIVIVRPASSEESSDPQGAAVLEPARWGLFPHWKKDDSGPTLFNARAETVAHKPSFRDAFKKTRCIIPMDGYFEWHTQGKTKTPYFVHRPAESGEATENGTQTGPLMWAAGLFATGLGQVSATIVTTDSKEPIDWLHHRMPRFLAADEVAQWLEGDAGEAEQLLAPTPESLRSTFVTTEVDSRVGNVRNDFPELLAPVDRLL
;
A
#
# COMPACT_ATOMS: atom_id res chain seq x y z
N MET A 1 8.24 1.58 3.77
CA MET A 1 7.98 0.34 4.50
C MET A 1 6.55 0.34 4.95
N LEU A 2 5.92 -0.82 4.96
CA LEU A 2 4.49 -0.98 5.16
C LEU A 2 4.22 -1.81 6.41
N PHE A 3 3.08 -1.55 7.02
CA PHE A 3 2.56 -2.34 8.12
C PHE A 3 1.10 -2.70 7.82
N THR A 4 0.64 -3.87 8.25
CA THR A 4 -0.74 -4.32 8.02
C THR A 4 -1.18 -5.29 9.11
N THR A 5 -2.39 -5.11 9.65
CA THR A 5 -2.98 -5.99 10.66
C THR A 5 -3.88 -7.05 10.04
N SER A 6 -4.05 -8.19 10.73
CA SER A 6 -4.69 -9.38 10.17
C SER A 6 -6.22 -9.37 10.21
N ASP A 7 -6.83 -9.24 11.37
CA ASP A 7 -8.28 -9.49 11.51
C ASP A 7 -9.14 -8.33 10.99
N ALA A 8 -8.78 -7.09 11.32
CA ALA A 8 -9.46 -5.90 10.78
C ALA A 8 -9.33 -5.81 9.27
N LEU A 9 -8.24 -6.33 8.69
CA LEU A 9 -8.00 -6.30 7.26
C LEU A 9 -9.06 -7.07 6.45
N LEU A 10 -9.45 -8.28 6.89
CA LEU A 10 -10.43 -9.09 6.14
C LEU A 10 -11.78 -8.40 6.06
N HIS A 11 -12.30 -7.88 7.19
CA HIS A 11 -13.56 -7.17 7.20
C HIS A 11 -13.51 -5.88 6.38
N THR A 12 -12.48 -5.06 6.59
CA THR A 12 -12.35 -3.79 5.88
C THR A 12 -12.10 -3.99 4.38
N ALA A 13 -11.40 -5.06 3.98
CA ALA A 13 -11.18 -5.38 2.57
C ALA A 13 -12.47 -5.83 1.88
N ALA A 14 -13.33 -6.57 2.57
CA ALA A 14 -14.66 -6.93 2.04
C ALA A 14 -15.53 -5.69 1.85
N ASP A 15 -15.54 -4.77 2.82
CA ASP A 15 -16.38 -3.58 2.81
C ASP A 15 -15.95 -2.54 1.79
N ILE A 16 -14.63 -2.42 1.52
CA ILE A 16 -14.09 -1.39 0.62
C ILE A 16 -14.19 -1.77 -0.87
N THR A 17 -14.25 -3.07 -1.19
CA THR A 17 -14.28 -3.54 -2.58
C THR A 17 -15.72 -3.60 -3.11
N PRO A 18 -15.92 -3.46 -4.43
CA PRO A 18 -17.27 -3.52 -5.03
C PRO A 18 -17.82 -4.95 -5.15
N TYR A 19 -17.13 -5.96 -4.60
CA TYR A 19 -17.43 -7.37 -4.80
C TYR A 19 -18.26 -7.95 -3.65
N GLY A 20 -19.09 -8.97 -3.98
CA GLY A 20 -19.91 -9.66 -2.99
C GLY A 20 -19.14 -10.66 -2.10
N GLU A 21 -17.94 -11.04 -2.51
CA GLU A 21 -17.12 -12.06 -1.85
C GLU A 21 -15.65 -11.63 -1.72
N LEU A 22 -15.03 -12.01 -0.61
CA LEU A 22 -13.58 -11.88 -0.41
C LEU A 22 -12.96 -13.27 -0.20
N LEU A 23 -12.13 -13.68 -1.13
CA LEU A 23 -11.36 -14.92 -1.08
C LEU A 23 -10.00 -14.67 -0.43
N ALA A 24 -9.62 -15.52 0.51
CA ALA A 24 -8.30 -15.50 1.13
C ALA A 24 -7.62 -16.89 1.02
N PRO A 25 -7.20 -17.32 -0.18
CA PRO A 25 -6.71 -18.68 -0.42
C PRO A 25 -5.43 -19.03 0.35
N HIS A 26 -4.71 -18.03 0.82
CA HIS A 26 -3.48 -18.20 1.62
C HIS A 26 -3.70 -17.95 3.12
N GLY A 27 -4.97 -17.85 3.55
CA GLY A 27 -5.34 -17.54 4.94
C GLY A 27 -5.13 -16.07 5.30
N THR A 28 -5.31 -15.77 6.58
CA THR A 28 -5.14 -14.42 7.12
C THR A 28 -3.66 -14.04 7.18
N PRO A 29 -3.26 -12.87 6.67
CA PRO A 29 -1.89 -12.41 6.78
C PRO A 29 -1.47 -12.20 8.25
N THR A 30 -0.21 -12.46 8.56
CA THR A 30 0.37 -12.11 9.85
C THR A 30 0.74 -10.64 9.92
N GLU A 31 0.63 -10.06 11.11
CA GLU A 31 1.07 -8.69 11.37
C GLU A 31 2.55 -8.49 11.04
N ARG A 32 2.86 -7.37 10.41
CA ARG A 32 4.20 -6.96 10.06
C ARG A 32 4.37 -5.46 10.28
N TYR A 33 5.42 -5.08 10.96
CA TYR A 33 5.69 -3.71 11.39
C TYR A 33 6.76 -3.00 10.56
N ASN A 34 7.55 -3.76 9.78
CA ASN A 34 8.65 -3.20 9.01
C ASN A 34 8.92 -3.97 7.72
N ILE A 35 8.05 -3.81 6.73
CA ILE A 35 8.19 -4.46 5.43
C ILE A 35 9.03 -3.58 4.49
N ALA A 36 10.01 -4.18 3.84
CA ALA A 36 10.88 -3.54 2.85
C ALA A 36 10.64 -4.07 1.43
N PRO A 37 11.05 -3.33 0.39
CA PRO A 37 11.08 -3.85 -0.98
C PRO A 37 11.72 -5.24 -1.06
N THR A 38 11.21 -6.08 -1.93
CA THR A 38 11.50 -7.50 -2.15
C THR A 38 10.85 -8.47 -1.16
N GLN A 39 10.37 -8.01 -0.02
CA GLN A 39 9.57 -8.81 0.90
C GLN A 39 8.12 -8.93 0.43
N LYS A 40 7.34 -9.79 1.07
CA LYS A 40 5.91 -9.96 0.78
C LYS A 40 5.09 -8.84 1.44
N ILE A 41 4.19 -8.29 0.67
CA ILE A 41 3.08 -7.41 1.10
C ILE A 41 1.77 -8.11 0.79
N VAL A 42 0.68 -7.60 1.34
CA VAL A 42 -0.67 -8.04 1.00
C VAL A 42 -1.22 -7.15 -0.13
N ILE A 43 -1.89 -7.77 -1.09
CA ILE A 43 -2.69 -7.07 -2.09
C ILE A 43 -4.14 -7.58 -2.06
N VAL A 44 -5.06 -6.71 -2.47
CA VAL A 44 -6.45 -7.08 -2.77
C VAL A 44 -6.69 -6.75 -4.24
N ARG A 45 -7.14 -7.74 -5.00
CA ARG A 45 -7.35 -7.66 -6.45
C ARG A 45 -8.67 -8.30 -6.88
N PRO A 46 -9.19 -8.01 -8.05
CA PRO A 46 -10.29 -8.77 -8.63
C PRO A 46 -9.93 -10.26 -8.79
N ALA A 47 -10.87 -11.14 -8.50
CA ALA A 47 -10.75 -12.57 -8.83
C ALA A 47 -10.85 -12.78 -10.35
N SER A 48 -10.16 -13.78 -10.86
CA SER A 48 -10.40 -14.28 -12.22
C SER A 48 -11.66 -15.13 -12.29
N SER A 49 -12.16 -15.38 -13.48
CA SER A 49 -13.31 -16.27 -13.70
C SER A 49 -13.05 -17.74 -13.30
N GLU A 50 -11.79 -18.13 -13.11
CA GLU A 50 -11.40 -19.43 -12.62
C GLU A 50 -11.43 -19.53 -11.08
N GLU A 51 -11.27 -18.38 -10.40
CA GLU A 51 -11.23 -18.29 -8.94
C GLU A 51 -12.61 -18.09 -8.31
N SER A 52 -13.52 -17.43 -9.00
CA SER A 52 -14.90 -17.25 -8.54
C SER A 52 -15.89 -17.31 -9.69
N SER A 53 -17.05 -17.92 -9.41
CA SER A 53 -18.22 -17.92 -10.29
C SER A 53 -19.33 -16.98 -9.81
N ASP A 54 -19.08 -16.17 -8.80
CA ASP A 54 -20.06 -15.20 -8.29
C ASP A 54 -20.39 -14.18 -9.39
N PRO A 55 -21.69 -13.98 -9.73
CA PRO A 55 -22.10 -12.98 -10.72
C PRO A 55 -21.76 -11.52 -10.34
N GLN A 56 -21.58 -11.24 -9.04
CA GLN A 56 -21.13 -9.95 -8.53
C GLN A 56 -19.60 -9.83 -8.48
N GLY A 57 -18.87 -10.90 -8.87
CA GLY A 57 -17.45 -10.98 -8.77
C GLY A 57 -16.95 -11.21 -7.34
N ALA A 58 -15.67 -11.46 -7.21
CA ALA A 58 -14.99 -11.61 -5.93
C ALA A 58 -13.68 -10.82 -5.92
N ALA A 59 -13.24 -10.42 -4.73
CA ALA A 59 -11.87 -9.96 -4.50
C ALA A 59 -11.01 -11.13 -3.98
N VAL A 60 -9.73 -11.10 -4.31
CA VAL A 60 -8.73 -12.03 -3.75
C VAL A 60 -7.74 -11.23 -2.91
N LEU A 61 -7.62 -11.63 -1.65
CA LEU A 61 -6.58 -11.15 -0.75
C LEU A 61 -5.43 -12.16 -0.76
N GLU A 62 -4.26 -11.74 -1.20
CA GLU A 62 -3.11 -12.63 -1.32
C GLU A 62 -1.77 -11.92 -1.06
N PRO A 63 -0.73 -12.70 -0.69
CA PRO A 63 0.62 -12.18 -0.58
C PRO A 63 1.26 -11.99 -1.96
N ALA A 64 1.89 -10.81 -2.16
CA ALA A 64 2.65 -10.50 -3.36
C ALA A 64 4.06 -10.01 -2.98
N ARG A 65 5.07 -10.30 -3.80
CA ARG A 65 6.41 -9.71 -3.65
C ARG A 65 6.34 -8.20 -3.93
N TRP A 66 6.82 -7.38 -3.02
CA TRP A 66 6.92 -5.94 -3.27
C TRP A 66 8.11 -5.62 -4.21
N GLY A 67 7.79 -5.40 -5.46
CA GLY A 67 8.72 -5.20 -6.57
C GLY A 67 8.25 -6.00 -7.78
N LEU A 68 7.56 -5.31 -8.68
CA LEU A 68 6.86 -5.91 -9.82
C LEU A 68 7.81 -6.69 -10.74
N PHE A 69 7.40 -7.88 -11.10
CA PHE A 69 7.98 -8.65 -12.20
C PHE A 69 7.06 -8.59 -13.41
N PRO A 70 7.30 -7.70 -14.38
CA PRO A 70 6.53 -7.71 -15.61
C PRO A 70 6.59 -9.09 -16.28
N HIS A 71 5.51 -9.50 -16.96
CA HIS A 71 5.39 -10.84 -17.56
C HIS A 71 6.54 -11.22 -18.53
N TRP A 72 7.18 -10.22 -19.14
CA TRP A 72 8.32 -10.43 -20.06
C TRP A 72 9.67 -10.59 -19.35
N LYS A 73 9.74 -10.36 -18.03
CA LYS A 73 10.98 -10.47 -17.25
C LYS A 73 11.40 -11.93 -17.13
N LYS A 74 12.68 -12.22 -17.45
CA LYS A 74 13.21 -13.58 -17.50
C LYS A 74 13.92 -14.02 -16.22
N ASP A 75 14.40 -13.05 -15.42
CA ASP A 75 15.17 -13.29 -14.19
C ASP A 75 15.00 -12.10 -13.22
N ASP A 76 15.53 -12.20 -12.00
CA ASP A 76 15.46 -11.13 -10.99
C ASP A 76 16.58 -10.10 -11.10
N SER A 77 17.25 -9.99 -12.25
CA SER A 77 18.27 -8.99 -12.49
C SER A 77 17.69 -7.58 -12.70
N GLY A 78 18.51 -6.56 -12.49
CA GLY A 78 18.15 -5.17 -12.70
C GLY A 78 17.42 -4.53 -11.52
N PRO A 79 16.90 -3.30 -11.68
CA PRO A 79 16.31 -2.54 -10.60
C PRO A 79 15.00 -3.16 -10.11
N THR A 80 14.78 -3.12 -8.81
CA THR A 80 13.51 -3.51 -8.18
C THR A 80 12.44 -2.46 -8.47
N LEU A 81 11.35 -2.87 -9.10
CA LEU A 81 10.23 -2.01 -9.48
C LEU A 81 9.19 -1.92 -8.35
N PHE A 82 9.58 -1.39 -7.19
CA PHE A 82 8.72 -1.33 -6.01
C PHE A 82 7.77 -0.13 -6.01
N ASN A 83 8.09 0.94 -6.76
CA ASN A 83 7.23 2.10 -6.96
C ASN A 83 7.07 2.43 -8.46
N ALA A 84 5.86 2.82 -8.85
CA ALA A 84 5.51 3.29 -10.19
C ALA A 84 5.02 4.74 -10.10
N ARG A 85 5.68 5.66 -10.81
CA ARG A 85 5.27 7.07 -10.83
C ARG A 85 3.98 7.24 -11.64
N ALA A 86 2.97 7.89 -11.07
CA ALA A 86 1.69 8.18 -11.71
C ALA A 86 1.86 8.84 -13.09
N GLU A 87 2.80 9.76 -13.22
CA GLU A 87 3.05 10.53 -14.44
C GLU A 87 3.50 9.67 -15.62
N THR A 88 3.97 8.46 -15.37
CA THR A 88 4.53 7.59 -16.43
C THR A 88 3.99 6.16 -16.42
N VAL A 89 3.20 5.80 -15.41
CA VAL A 89 2.76 4.42 -15.19
C VAL A 89 1.95 3.86 -16.37
N ALA A 90 1.10 4.67 -16.98
CA ALA A 90 0.26 4.27 -18.11
C ALA A 90 1.05 3.98 -19.40
N HIS A 91 2.28 4.50 -19.52
CA HIS A 91 3.06 4.44 -20.76
C HIS A 91 4.36 3.64 -20.64
N LYS A 92 4.96 3.61 -19.45
CA LYS A 92 6.27 2.97 -19.23
C LYS A 92 6.17 1.46 -19.46
N PRO A 93 7.04 0.85 -20.31
CA PRO A 93 6.97 -0.59 -20.64
C PRO A 93 6.92 -1.53 -19.44
N SER A 94 7.53 -1.14 -18.31
CA SER A 94 7.52 -1.95 -17.09
C SER A 94 6.17 -2.00 -16.38
N PHE A 95 5.26 -1.05 -16.64
CA PHE A 95 4.03 -0.88 -15.87
C PHE A 95 2.77 -0.82 -16.72
N ARG A 96 2.84 -0.36 -17.98
CA ARG A 96 1.67 -0.08 -18.82
C ARG A 96 0.71 -1.26 -19.00
N ASP A 97 1.25 -2.49 -19.07
CA ASP A 97 0.41 -3.66 -19.27
C ASP A 97 -0.33 -4.02 -17.96
N ALA A 98 0.37 -3.94 -16.82
CA ALA A 98 -0.24 -4.11 -15.52
C ALA A 98 -1.25 -2.98 -15.21
N PHE A 99 -0.94 -1.73 -15.57
CA PHE A 99 -1.87 -0.61 -15.42
C PHE A 99 -3.18 -0.81 -16.18
N LYS A 100 -3.10 -1.40 -17.37
CA LYS A 100 -4.29 -1.67 -18.17
C LYS A 100 -5.11 -2.86 -17.69
N LYS A 101 -4.48 -3.88 -17.06
CA LYS A 101 -5.11 -5.20 -16.88
C LYS A 101 -5.13 -5.73 -15.46
N THR A 102 -4.15 -5.35 -14.63
CA THR A 102 -3.91 -5.97 -13.34
C THR A 102 -3.63 -4.92 -12.26
N ARG A 103 -4.70 -4.16 -11.97
CA ARG A 103 -4.70 -3.21 -10.85
C ARG A 103 -5.11 -3.92 -9.57
N CYS A 104 -4.57 -3.46 -8.46
CA CYS A 104 -4.90 -3.93 -7.12
C CYS A 104 -4.90 -2.77 -6.14
N ILE A 105 -5.36 -3.00 -4.94
CA ILE A 105 -5.17 -2.10 -3.81
C ILE A 105 -4.24 -2.75 -2.79
N ILE A 106 -3.44 -1.93 -2.11
CA ILE A 106 -2.46 -2.36 -1.15
C ILE A 106 -2.82 -1.75 0.20
N PRO A 107 -3.36 -2.57 1.13
CA PRO A 107 -3.70 -2.11 2.48
C PRO A 107 -2.46 -1.84 3.30
N MET A 108 -2.53 -0.80 4.13
CA MET A 108 -1.51 -0.50 5.13
C MET A 108 -2.07 0.37 6.24
N ASP A 109 -1.59 0.18 7.46
CA ASP A 109 -1.88 1.09 8.58
C ASP A 109 -1.08 2.37 8.45
N GLY A 110 0.10 2.30 7.81
CA GLY A 110 0.95 3.43 7.54
C GLY A 110 2.22 3.05 6.81
N TYR A 111 3.07 4.03 6.61
CA TYR A 111 4.38 3.83 6.00
C TYR A 111 5.43 4.73 6.65
N PHE A 112 6.68 4.27 6.59
CA PHE A 112 7.81 5.05 7.06
C PHE A 112 8.39 5.88 5.93
N GLU A 113 8.72 7.13 6.25
CA GLU A 113 9.45 8.03 5.36
C GLU A 113 10.51 8.80 6.16
N TRP A 114 11.56 9.25 5.50
CA TRP A 114 12.68 9.93 6.17
C TRP A 114 12.76 11.39 5.78
N HIS A 115 12.62 12.25 6.77
CA HIS A 115 12.94 13.66 6.60
C HIS A 115 14.46 13.85 6.61
N THR A 116 15.00 14.45 5.55
CA THR A 116 16.43 14.73 5.43
C THR A 116 16.68 16.20 5.67
N GLN A 117 17.36 16.50 6.77
CA GLN A 117 17.76 17.87 7.12
C GLN A 117 19.29 17.93 7.25
N GLY A 118 19.94 18.49 6.26
CA GLY A 118 21.40 18.49 6.18
C GLY A 118 21.96 17.06 6.06
N LYS A 119 22.69 16.60 7.08
CA LYS A 119 23.23 15.24 7.16
C LYS A 119 22.38 14.27 7.99
N THR A 120 21.35 14.78 8.66
CA THR A 120 20.49 13.99 9.54
C THR A 120 19.30 13.44 8.76
N LYS A 121 18.99 12.18 8.99
CA LYS A 121 17.79 11.50 8.46
C LYS A 121 16.96 11.03 9.64
N THR A 122 15.80 11.65 9.82
CA THR A 122 14.86 11.32 10.88
C THR A 122 13.70 10.53 10.31
N PRO A 123 13.39 9.32 10.81
CA PRO A 123 12.28 8.53 10.33
C PRO A 123 10.96 9.03 10.94
N TYR A 124 9.94 9.05 10.11
CA TYR A 124 8.57 9.35 10.49
C TYR A 124 7.65 8.21 10.03
N PHE A 125 6.68 7.87 10.86
CA PHE A 125 5.57 7.02 10.50
C PHE A 125 4.40 7.90 10.06
N VAL A 126 3.97 7.73 8.82
CA VAL A 126 2.81 8.41 8.24
C VAL A 126 1.63 7.48 8.35
N HIS A 127 0.55 7.90 9.02
CA HIS A 127 -0.62 7.08 9.28
C HIS A 127 -1.88 7.93 9.46
N ARG A 128 -3.03 7.30 9.59
CA ARG A 128 -4.25 7.94 10.08
C ARG A 128 -4.34 7.72 11.60
N PRO A 129 -4.77 8.73 12.38
CA PRO A 129 -4.93 8.55 13.82
C PRO A 129 -6.11 7.64 14.14
N ALA A 130 -6.03 6.89 15.24
CA ALA A 130 -7.17 6.19 15.80
C ALA A 130 -8.26 7.19 16.22
N GLU A 131 -9.52 6.84 16.04
CA GLU A 131 -10.61 7.60 16.65
C GLU A 131 -10.50 7.50 18.17
N SER A 132 -10.78 8.60 18.87
CA SER A 132 -10.54 8.72 20.31
C SER A 132 -11.20 7.58 21.12
N GLY A 133 -10.38 6.73 21.73
CA GLY A 133 -10.78 5.66 22.63
C GLY A 133 -10.33 4.24 22.26
N GLU A 134 -9.86 4.01 21.05
CA GLU A 134 -9.39 2.68 20.62
C GLU A 134 -7.86 2.64 20.56
N ALA A 135 -7.22 2.47 21.70
CA ALA A 135 -5.85 1.96 21.70
C ALA A 135 -5.94 0.45 21.37
N THR A 136 -5.25 0.01 20.30
CA THR A 136 -5.05 -1.41 20.08
C THR A 136 -4.36 -2.05 21.29
N GLU A 137 -4.62 -3.33 21.57
CA GLU A 137 -4.00 -4.08 22.69
C GLU A 137 -2.46 -3.93 22.73
N ASN A 138 -1.84 -3.58 21.63
CA ASN A 138 -0.39 -3.37 21.48
C ASN A 138 0.07 -1.91 21.65
N GLY A 139 -0.80 -0.98 22.06
CA GLY A 139 -0.45 0.42 22.28
C GLY A 139 -0.19 1.25 21.01
N THR A 140 -0.41 0.67 19.83
CA THR A 140 -0.32 1.37 18.55
C THR A 140 -1.63 2.08 18.25
N GLN A 141 -1.61 3.39 18.14
CA GLN A 141 -2.78 4.21 17.81
C GLN A 141 -2.90 4.40 16.30
N THR A 142 -2.96 3.32 15.53
CA THR A 142 -3.26 3.41 14.11
C THR A 142 -4.78 3.44 13.90
N GLY A 143 -5.22 4.37 13.07
CA GLY A 143 -6.63 4.51 12.69
C GLY A 143 -7.01 3.60 11.51
N PRO A 144 -8.05 3.99 10.76
CA PRO A 144 -8.52 3.21 9.62
C PRO A 144 -7.42 2.95 8.59
N LEU A 145 -7.45 1.77 7.97
CA LEU A 145 -6.52 1.36 6.93
C LEU A 145 -6.46 2.38 5.78
N MET A 146 -5.27 2.56 5.23
CA MET A 146 -5.02 3.31 4.01
C MET A 146 -4.88 2.33 2.83
N TRP A 147 -5.50 2.67 1.71
CA TRP A 147 -5.58 1.82 0.51
C TRP A 147 -4.76 2.44 -0.60
N ALA A 148 -3.53 1.99 -0.79
CA ALA A 148 -2.70 2.50 -1.86
C ALA A 148 -3.07 1.88 -3.21
N ALA A 149 -3.12 2.69 -4.26
CA ALA A 149 -3.23 2.23 -5.63
C ALA A 149 -2.00 1.38 -5.98
N GLY A 150 -2.22 0.18 -6.46
CA GLY A 150 -1.18 -0.78 -6.81
C GLY A 150 -1.41 -1.42 -8.17
N LEU A 151 -0.33 -2.00 -8.68
CA LEU A 151 -0.37 -2.87 -9.86
C LEU A 151 0.25 -4.19 -9.48
N PHE A 152 -0.25 -5.29 -10.05
CA PHE A 152 0.35 -6.59 -9.85
C PHE A 152 0.65 -7.29 -11.16
N ALA A 153 1.47 -8.30 -11.12
CA ALA A 153 1.73 -9.21 -12.23
C ALA A 153 2.18 -10.57 -11.70
N THR A 154 1.86 -11.62 -12.44
CA THR A 154 2.46 -12.93 -12.24
C THR A 154 3.67 -13.06 -13.16
N GLY A 155 4.83 -13.19 -12.57
CA GLY A 155 6.10 -13.35 -13.27
C GLY A 155 7.10 -14.11 -12.41
N LEU A 156 8.00 -14.82 -13.02
CA LEU A 156 9.01 -15.67 -12.35
C LEU A 156 8.41 -16.63 -11.32
N GLY A 157 7.21 -17.18 -11.63
CA GLY A 157 6.53 -18.15 -10.76
C GLY A 157 5.90 -17.59 -9.50
N GLN A 158 5.73 -16.27 -9.38
CA GLN A 158 5.12 -15.63 -8.21
C GLN A 158 4.32 -14.39 -8.56
N VAL A 159 3.38 -14.05 -7.68
CA VAL A 159 2.68 -12.76 -7.71
C VAL A 159 3.59 -11.68 -7.16
N SER A 160 3.65 -10.56 -7.86
CA SER A 160 4.45 -9.40 -7.49
C SER A 160 3.67 -8.12 -7.70
N ALA A 161 3.97 -7.08 -6.91
CA ALA A 161 3.21 -5.83 -6.94
C ALA A 161 4.12 -4.61 -6.83
N THR A 162 3.61 -3.47 -7.28
CA THR A 162 4.24 -2.15 -7.15
C THR A 162 3.21 -1.14 -6.66
N ILE A 163 3.65 -0.15 -5.90
CA ILE A 163 2.82 0.94 -5.41
C ILE A 163 2.87 2.09 -6.42
N VAL A 164 1.70 2.63 -6.77
CA VAL A 164 1.63 3.87 -7.54
C VAL A 164 1.94 5.05 -6.61
N THR A 165 2.82 5.95 -7.05
CA THR A 165 3.22 7.13 -6.28
C THR A 165 2.94 8.41 -7.05
N THR A 166 2.55 9.46 -6.33
CA THR A 166 2.30 10.81 -6.86
C THR A 166 3.21 11.82 -6.18
N ASP A 167 3.19 13.07 -6.64
CA ASP A 167 3.75 14.17 -5.89
C ASP A 167 3.08 14.27 -4.53
N SER A 168 3.88 14.48 -3.50
CA SER A 168 3.39 14.74 -2.15
C SER A 168 2.70 16.10 -2.08
N LYS A 169 1.66 16.21 -1.23
CA LYS A 169 0.91 17.42 -0.96
C LYS A 169 0.74 17.59 0.54
N GLU A 170 0.38 18.80 0.98
CA GLU A 170 0.03 19.04 2.38
C GLU A 170 -0.93 17.95 2.91
N PRO A 171 -0.77 17.53 4.17
CA PRO A 171 0.13 18.10 5.21
C PRO A 171 1.51 17.43 5.29
N ILE A 172 1.89 16.53 4.36
CA ILE A 172 3.11 15.70 4.47
C ILE A 172 4.19 15.99 3.39
N ASP A 173 4.01 17.02 2.56
CA ASP A 173 4.94 17.42 1.50
C ASP A 173 6.31 17.92 2.03
N TRP A 174 6.36 18.40 3.26
CA TRP A 174 7.60 18.76 3.95
C TRP A 174 8.50 17.54 4.25
N LEU A 175 7.89 16.35 4.35
CA LEU A 175 8.60 15.13 4.71
C LEU A 175 9.35 14.54 3.53
N HIS A 176 8.66 14.39 2.40
CA HIS A 176 9.24 13.87 1.16
C HIS A 176 8.42 14.36 -0.04
N HIS A 177 9.08 14.58 -1.19
CA HIS A 177 8.42 15.08 -2.41
C HIS A 177 7.50 14.06 -3.10
N ARG A 178 7.51 12.79 -2.68
CA ARG A 178 6.65 11.72 -3.22
C ARG A 178 5.91 11.01 -2.09
N MET A 179 4.70 10.53 -2.40
CA MET A 179 3.89 9.71 -1.51
C MET A 179 3.17 8.62 -2.30
N PRO A 180 2.76 7.50 -1.67
CA PRO A 180 1.83 6.57 -2.29
C PRO A 180 0.54 7.29 -2.71
N ARG A 181 -0.06 6.87 -3.83
CA ARG A 181 -1.40 7.31 -4.22
C ARG A 181 -2.42 6.53 -3.39
N PHE A 182 -2.96 7.14 -2.36
CA PHE A 182 -4.05 6.54 -1.59
C PHE A 182 -5.40 6.83 -2.22
N LEU A 183 -6.24 5.81 -2.29
CA LEU A 183 -7.59 5.87 -2.84
C LEU A 183 -8.59 6.18 -1.72
N ALA A 184 -9.53 7.09 -1.98
CA ALA A 184 -10.72 7.22 -1.17
C ALA A 184 -11.66 6.02 -1.44
N ALA A 185 -12.62 5.76 -0.54
CA ALA A 185 -13.50 4.59 -0.65
C ALA A 185 -14.29 4.57 -1.98
N ASP A 186 -14.75 5.73 -2.42
CA ASP A 186 -15.51 5.91 -3.67
C ASP A 186 -14.64 5.76 -4.94
N GLU A 187 -13.32 5.82 -4.82
CA GLU A 187 -12.40 5.63 -5.94
C GLU A 187 -11.99 4.15 -6.14
N VAL A 188 -12.19 3.28 -5.13
CA VAL A 188 -11.69 1.90 -5.17
C VAL A 188 -12.32 1.08 -6.30
N ALA A 189 -13.64 1.16 -6.46
CA ALA A 189 -14.35 0.45 -7.54
C ALA A 189 -13.83 0.90 -8.92
N GLN A 190 -13.75 2.20 -9.17
CA GLN A 190 -13.24 2.74 -10.42
C GLN A 190 -11.77 2.33 -10.67
N TRP A 191 -10.95 2.29 -9.61
CA TRP A 191 -9.56 1.83 -9.74
C TRP A 191 -9.46 0.36 -10.13
N LEU A 192 -10.25 -0.51 -9.50
CA LEU A 192 -10.18 -1.96 -9.72
C LEU A 192 -10.83 -2.40 -11.03
N GLU A 193 -12.01 -1.83 -11.38
CA GLU A 193 -12.89 -2.30 -12.46
C GLU A 193 -12.91 -1.37 -13.68
N GLY A 194 -12.68 -0.08 -13.49
CA GLY A 194 -12.73 0.92 -14.56
C GLY A 194 -11.80 0.58 -15.72
N ASP A 195 -12.09 1.13 -16.89
CA ASP A 195 -11.15 1.02 -18.01
C ASP A 195 -9.84 1.79 -17.76
N ALA A 196 -8.90 1.72 -18.70
CA ALA A 196 -7.60 2.38 -18.52
C ALA A 196 -7.72 3.92 -18.48
N GLY A 197 -8.69 4.50 -19.18
CA GLY A 197 -8.95 5.95 -19.18
C GLY A 197 -9.56 6.42 -17.86
N GLU A 198 -10.50 5.65 -17.30
CA GLU A 198 -11.09 5.91 -16.00
C GLU A 198 -10.04 5.79 -14.88
N ALA A 199 -9.20 4.74 -14.92
CA ALA A 199 -8.11 4.59 -13.97
C ALA A 199 -7.06 5.71 -14.08
N GLU A 200 -6.82 6.26 -15.29
CA GLU A 200 -5.89 7.37 -15.50
C GLU A 200 -6.34 8.66 -14.81
N GLN A 201 -7.65 8.89 -14.67
CA GLN A 201 -8.18 10.03 -13.90
C GLN A 201 -7.82 9.95 -12.42
N LEU A 202 -7.62 8.74 -11.89
CA LEU A 202 -7.23 8.50 -10.51
C LEU A 202 -5.71 8.61 -10.27
N LEU A 203 -4.91 8.94 -11.28
CA LEU A 203 -3.48 9.20 -11.14
C LEU A 203 -3.14 10.60 -10.58
N ALA A 204 -4.15 11.44 -10.38
CA ALA A 204 -4.02 12.68 -9.63
C ALA A 204 -3.55 12.42 -8.18
N PRO A 205 -2.97 13.40 -7.46
CA PRO A 205 -2.63 13.25 -6.06
C PRO A 205 -3.80 12.78 -5.21
N THR A 206 -3.50 12.07 -4.12
CA THR A 206 -4.51 11.65 -3.11
C THR A 206 -5.48 12.78 -2.80
N PRO A 207 -6.82 12.54 -2.76
CA PRO A 207 -7.81 13.58 -2.46
C PRO A 207 -7.50 14.31 -1.14
N GLU A 208 -7.75 15.60 -1.11
CA GLU A 208 -7.50 16.43 0.08
C GLU A 208 -8.29 15.93 1.30
N SER A 209 -9.54 15.53 1.09
CA SER A 209 -10.40 14.96 2.14
C SER A 209 -9.77 13.75 2.85
N LEU A 210 -8.99 12.94 2.12
CA LEU A 210 -8.28 11.80 2.69
C LEU A 210 -6.93 12.21 3.27
N ARG A 211 -6.09 12.94 2.52
CA ARG A 211 -4.74 13.29 2.98
C ARG A 211 -4.71 14.25 4.18
N SER A 212 -5.75 15.11 4.35
CA SER A 212 -5.87 15.98 5.53
C SER A 212 -6.05 15.20 6.83
N THR A 213 -6.38 13.91 6.78
CA THR A 213 -6.44 13.01 7.93
C THR A 213 -5.09 12.40 8.30
N PHE A 214 -4.05 12.59 7.48
CA PHE A 214 -2.74 11.99 7.73
C PHE A 214 -1.99 12.76 8.80
N VAL A 215 -1.39 12.00 9.69
CA VAL A 215 -0.47 12.50 10.72
C VAL A 215 0.90 11.86 10.56
N THR A 216 1.91 12.52 11.10
CA THR A 216 3.29 12.05 11.09
C THR A 216 3.79 11.93 12.52
N THR A 217 4.29 10.76 12.87
CA THR A 217 4.88 10.47 14.17
C THR A 217 6.38 10.21 13.99
N GLU A 218 7.23 10.99 14.66
CA GLU A 218 8.66 10.68 14.69
C GLU A 218 8.88 9.38 15.45
N VAL A 219 9.62 8.44 14.84
CA VAL A 219 9.83 7.11 15.39
C VAL A 219 11.30 6.76 15.55
N ASP A 220 11.58 5.68 16.25
CA ASP A 220 12.95 5.23 16.53
C ASP A 220 13.70 4.87 15.23
N SER A 221 14.96 5.28 15.17
CA SER A 221 15.88 4.99 14.05
C SER A 221 16.10 3.49 13.79
N ARG A 222 15.77 2.62 14.75
CA ARG A 222 15.78 1.16 14.59
C ARG A 222 14.92 0.67 13.42
N VAL A 223 13.92 1.45 12.99
CA VAL A 223 13.11 1.16 11.79
C VAL A 223 13.96 1.10 10.51
N GLY A 224 15.11 1.73 10.48
CA GLY A 224 16.07 1.65 9.37
C GLY A 224 16.68 0.26 9.14
N ASN A 225 16.61 -0.62 10.14
CA ASN A 225 17.04 -2.00 9.99
C ASN A 225 15.82 -2.90 9.74
N VAL A 226 15.70 -3.44 8.53
CA VAL A 226 14.58 -4.29 8.09
C VAL A 226 14.47 -5.64 8.84
N ARG A 227 15.44 -5.99 9.68
CA ARG A 227 15.36 -7.16 10.57
C ARG A 227 14.56 -6.87 11.84
N ASN A 228 14.39 -5.59 12.17
CA ASN A 228 13.54 -5.17 13.25
C ASN A 228 12.10 -5.18 12.75
N ASP A 229 11.24 -5.97 13.36
CA ASP A 229 9.85 -6.16 12.96
C ASP A 229 9.01 -6.44 14.22
N PHE A 230 8.69 -5.40 14.96
CA PHE A 230 7.98 -5.44 16.23
C PHE A 230 7.20 -4.14 16.46
N PRO A 231 6.10 -4.16 17.26
CA PRO A 231 5.15 -3.05 17.38
C PRO A 231 5.74 -1.75 17.91
N GLU A 232 6.77 -1.80 18.76
CA GLU A 232 7.38 -0.61 19.36
C GLU A 232 8.07 0.29 18.32
N LEU A 233 8.28 -0.19 17.09
CA LEU A 233 8.78 0.64 15.98
C LEU A 233 7.81 1.75 15.57
N LEU A 234 6.52 1.62 15.92
CA LEU A 234 5.49 2.61 15.62
C LEU A 234 5.34 3.65 16.75
N ALA A 235 5.94 3.39 17.91
CA ALA A 235 5.84 4.28 19.05
C ALA A 235 6.55 5.63 18.80
N PRO A 236 5.96 6.75 19.25
CA PRO A 236 6.62 8.05 19.24
C PRO A 236 7.96 7.99 19.97
N VAL A 237 8.95 8.72 19.47
CA VAL A 237 10.19 8.95 20.22
C VAL A 237 9.89 9.94 21.35
N ASP A 238 9.98 9.48 22.59
CA ASP A 238 9.95 10.38 23.75
C ASP A 238 11.19 11.29 23.72
N ARG A 239 11.04 12.51 23.25
CA ARG A 239 12.05 13.54 23.51
C ARG A 239 11.85 13.97 24.96
N LEU A 240 12.67 13.44 25.87
CA LEU A 240 12.83 14.03 27.18
C LEU A 240 13.19 15.51 26.97
N LEU A 241 12.26 16.40 27.33
CA LEU A 241 12.44 17.87 27.36
C LEU A 241 13.50 18.24 28.36
#